data_9c0137bfe33d9a00e79b9941fddcbb70
#
_entry.id   9c0137bfe33d9a00e79b9941fddcbb70
#
_cell.length_a   1.000
_cell.length_b   1.000
_cell.length_c   1.000
_cell.angle_alpha   90.00
_cell.angle_beta   90.00
_cell.angle_gamma   90.00
#
_symmetry.space_group_name_H-M   'P 1'
#
loop_
_entity.id
_entity.type
_entity.pdbx_description
1 polymer ?
#
loop_
_entity_poly.entity_id
_entity_poly.type
_entity_poly.pdbx_seq_one_letter_code
_entity_poly.pdbx_strand_id
1 'polypeptide(L)'
;MKKTILLSALLLSTLFLFAQEAPEGLFLNSKAPDFKAKDQNGNDVRLKDLLKKGKVVLVFYRGEWCPYCNKNLQKLSDSLQLVKDKGATVVAITPETPESIAKTVEKTKANFSIIHDEDMKIMKAYEVEFEVPENTLKRYRNGGIKLDEVNGKNGNYLPVPATYIIDKESTITYRFFNTDYKKRPSVKEILDNLK
;
A
#
# COMPACT_ATOMS: atom_id res chain seq x y z
N MET A 1 50.59 43.97 29.74
CA MET A 1 50.10 43.67 28.39
C MET A 1 49.43 42.28 28.45
N LYS A 2 48.10 42.25 28.58
CA LYS A 2 47.31 40.99 28.69
C LYS A 2 46.77 40.65 27.31
N LYS A 3 47.21 39.54 26.72
CA LYS A 3 46.66 39.02 25.46
C LYS A 3 45.38 38.27 25.78
N THR A 4 44.23 38.80 25.36
CA THR A 4 42.94 38.10 25.36
C THR A 4 42.84 37.25 24.11
N ILE A 5 42.85 35.93 24.29
CA ILE A 5 42.56 34.94 23.24
C ILE A 5 41.06 34.82 23.12
N LEU A 6 40.49 35.33 22.03
CA LEU A 6 39.08 35.05 21.66
C LEU A 6 39.01 33.64 21.05
N LEU A 7 38.41 32.72 21.80
CA LEU A 7 38.07 31.38 21.34
C LEU A 7 36.73 31.46 20.60
N SER A 8 36.77 31.54 19.28
CA SER A 8 35.57 31.43 18.43
C SER A 8 35.11 29.99 18.39
N ALA A 9 34.13 29.65 19.20
CA ALA A 9 33.42 28.38 19.13
C ALA A 9 32.56 28.36 17.86
N LEU A 10 33.08 27.73 16.80
CA LEU A 10 32.30 27.43 15.56
C LEU A 10 31.30 26.33 15.88
N LEU A 11 30.07 26.70 16.21
CA LEU A 11 28.97 25.75 16.30
C LEU A 11 28.67 25.23 14.89
N LEU A 12 29.21 24.06 14.55
CA LEU A 12 28.73 23.28 13.40
C LEU A 12 27.37 22.72 13.75
N SER A 13 26.32 23.46 13.42
CA SER A 13 24.95 22.92 13.37
C SER A 13 24.87 21.98 12.17
N THR A 14 25.05 20.70 12.41
CA THR A 14 24.70 19.65 11.44
C THR A 14 23.19 19.64 11.30
N LEU A 15 22.69 20.34 10.30
CA LEU A 15 21.32 20.16 9.79
C LEU A 15 21.25 18.73 9.25
N PHE A 16 20.75 17.80 10.06
CA PHE A 16 20.26 16.53 9.57
C PHE A 16 19.06 16.83 8.67
N LEU A 17 19.31 16.98 7.37
CA LEU A 17 18.27 16.84 6.37
C LEU A 17 17.79 15.39 6.47
N PHE A 18 16.66 15.18 7.15
CA PHE A 18 15.89 13.97 6.99
C PHE A 18 15.32 14.00 5.56
N ALA A 19 16.13 13.55 4.60
CA ALA A 19 15.60 13.17 3.30
C ALA A 19 14.66 12.00 3.60
N GLN A 20 13.35 12.19 3.38
CA GLN A 20 12.41 11.10 3.45
C GLN A 20 12.83 10.11 2.36
N GLU A 21 13.38 8.97 2.79
CA GLU A 21 13.80 7.93 1.85
C GLU A 21 12.58 7.49 1.03
N ALA A 22 12.80 7.30 -0.27
CA ALA A 22 11.74 6.81 -1.12
C ALA A 22 11.32 5.41 -0.63
N PRO A 23 10.01 5.10 -0.59
CA PRO A 23 9.58 3.79 -0.13
C PRO A 23 10.17 2.70 -1.02
N GLU A 24 10.67 1.63 -0.40
CA GLU A 24 11.26 0.49 -1.10
C GLU A 24 10.37 -0.75 -1.04
N GLY A 25 9.41 -0.76 -0.12
CA GLY A 25 8.57 -1.91 0.19
C GLY A 25 9.35 -3.06 0.83
N LEU A 26 8.65 -4.03 1.37
CA LEU A 26 9.29 -5.18 2.03
C LEU A 26 9.95 -6.12 1.00
N PHE A 27 11.05 -6.75 1.38
CA PHE A 27 11.82 -7.63 0.51
C PHE A 27 11.35 -9.10 0.57
N LEU A 28 11.73 -9.88 -0.45
CA LEU A 28 11.54 -11.33 -0.45
C LEU A 28 12.21 -11.96 0.78
N ASN A 29 11.59 -12.99 1.32
CA ASN A 29 12.00 -13.74 2.51
C ASN A 29 11.94 -12.94 3.83
N SER A 30 11.50 -11.68 3.81
CA SER A 30 11.20 -10.96 5.05
C SER A 30 9.87 -11.42 5.66
N LYS A 31 9.68 -11.13 6.96
CA LYS A 31 8.41 -11.40 7.65
C LYS A 31 7.42 -10.28 7.35
N ALA A 32 6.24 -10.66 6.91
CA ALA A 32 5.12 -9.76 6.71
C ALA A 32 4.58 -9.28 8.07
N PRO A 33 4.50 -7.95 8.32
CA PRO A 33 3.87 -7.41 9.52
C PRO A 33 2.42 -7.87 9.65
N ASP A 34 2.02 -8.32 10.86
CA ASP A 34 0.62 -8.65 11.13
C ASP A 34 -0.22 -7.38 11.19
N PHE A 35 -1.46 -7.47 10.74
CA PHE A 35 -2.43 -6.40 10.89
C PHE A 35 -3.80 -6.94 11.27
N LYS A 36 -4.62 -6.11 11.89
CA LYS A 36 -6.04 -6.34 12.14
C LYS A 36 -6.81 -5.08 11.75
N ALA A 37 -7.80 -5.24 10.87
CA ALA A 37 -8.66 -4.13 10.41
C ALA A 37 -10.03 -4.67 10.01
N LYS A 38 -10.97 -3.77 9.70
CA LYS A 38 -12.26 -4.14 9.10
C LYS A 38 -12.21 -4.01 7.59
N ASP A 39 -12.85 -4.94 6.88
CA ASP A 39 -13.08 -4.80 5.45
C ASP A 39 -14.31 -3.89 5.17
N GLN A 40 -14.58 -3.67 3.89
CA GLN A 40 -15.70 -2.84 3.41
C GLN A 40 -17.09 -3.34 3.86
N ASN A 41 -17.20 -4.57 4.33
CA ASN A 41 -18.43 -5.18 4.84
C ASN A 41 -18.50 -5.16 6.37
N GLY A 42 -17.49 -4.59 7.05
CA GLY A 42 -17.38 -4.54 8.50
C GLY A 42 -16.84 -5.84 9.14
N ASN A 43 -16.41 -6.82 8.35
CA ASN A 43 -15.82 -8.04 8.86
C ASN A 43 -14.40 -7.79 9.40
N ASP A 44 -14.06 -8.43 10.52
CA ASP A 44 -12.70 -8.40 11.04
C ASP A 44 -11.77 -9.23 10.13
N VAL A 45 -10.72 -8.59 9.63
CA VAL A 45 -9.67 -9.20 8.82
C VAL A 45 -8.36 -9.10 9.58
N ARG A 46 -7.75 -10.24 9.89
CA ARG A 46 -6.42 -10.31 10.50
C ARG A 46 -5.53 -11.20 9.66
N LEU A 47 -4.33 -10.71 9.32
CA LEU A 47 -3.39 -11.45 8.48
C LEU A 47 -3.09 -12.84 9.05
N LYS A 48 -2.73 -12.93 10.34
CA LYS A 48 -2.43 -14.22 11.00
C LYS A 48 -3.57 -15.23 10.91
N ASP A 49 -4.83 -14.77 10.93
CA ASP A 49 -5.97 -15.69 10.87
C ASP A 49 -6.25 -16.17 9.45
N LEU A 50 -5.96 -15.33 8.45
CA LEU A 50 -5.99 -15.74 7.05
C LEU A 50 -4.89 -16.74 6.73
N LEU A 51 -3.66 -16.52 7.23
CA LEU A 51 -2.52 -17.41 7.00
C LEU A 51 -2.70 -18.81 7.61
N LYS A 52 -3.50 -18.98 8.67
CA LYS A 52 -3.91 -20.31 9.16
C LYS A 52 -4.69 -21.11 8.12
N LYS A 53 -5.43 -20.41 7.22
CA LYS A 53 -6.26 -21.05 6.19
C LYS A 53 -5.48 -21.29 4.89
N GLY A 54 -4.51 -20.43 4.56
CA GLY A 54 -3.76 -20.50 3.31
C GLY A 54 -2.84 -19.33 3.11
N LYS A 55 -2.28 -19.22 1.91
CA LYS A 55 -1.49 -18.05 1.49
C LYS A 55 -2.37 -16.81 1.36
N VAL A 56 -1.77 -15.62 1.48
CA VAL A 56 -2.45 -14.34 1.26
C VAL A 56 -1.79 -13.59 0.10
N VAL A 57 -2.59 -13.18 -0.86
CA VAL A 57 -2.23 -12.20 -1.90
C VAL A 57 -2.64 -10.83 -1.39
N LEU A 58 -1.67 -10.05 -0.91
CA LEU A 58 -1.89 -8.72 -0.37
C LEU A 58 -1.57 -7.66 -1.43
N VAL A 59 -2.55 -6.79 -1.74
CA VAL A 59 -2.47 -5.81 -2.82
C VAL A 59 -2.60 -4.41 -2.27
N PHE A 60 -1.62 -3.54 -2.50
CA PHE A 60 -1.70 -2.12 -2.20
C PHE A 60 -2.10 -1.34 -3.46
N TYR A 61 -3.17 -0.54 -3.38
CA TYR A 61 -3.66 0.24 -4.50
C TYR A 61 -3.99 1.69 -4.11
N ARG A 62 -3.99 2.58 -5.09
CA ARG A 62 -4.01 4.03 -4.88
C ARG A 62 -5.41 4.60 -4.64
N GLY A 63 -6.43 4.04 -5.33
CA GLY A 63 -7.78 4.53 -5.18
C GLY A 63 -8.69 4.27 -6.38
N GLU A 64 -10.00 4.50 -6.18
CA GLU A 64 -11.10 4.31 -7.12
C GLU A 64 -10.97 5.18 -8.39
N TRP A 65 -10.29 6.32 -8.27
CA TRP A 65 -10.00 7.26 -9.35
C TRP A 65 -8.86 6.80 -10.27
N CYS A 66 -8.13 5.75 -9.89
CA CYS A 66 -6.98 5.23 -10.64
C CYS A 66 -7.40 4.13 -11.63
N PRO A 67 -7.43 4.37 -12.95
CA PRO A 67 -7.91 3.38 -13.92
C PRO A 67 -7.07 2.10 -13.97
N TYR A 68 -5.76 2.20 -13.74
CA TYR A 68 -4.86 1.05 -13.66
C TYR A 68 -5.14 0.18 -12.44
N CYS A 69 -5.53 0.80 -11.31
CA CYS A 69 -5.92 0.09 -10.11
C CYS A 69 -7.22 -0.66 -10.35
N ASN A 70 -8.24 0.01 -10.87
CA ASN A 70 -9.55 -0.59 -11.16
C ASN A 70 -9.41 -1.78 -12.12
N LYS A 71 -8.65 -1.62 -13.21
CA LYS A 71 -8.39 -2.72 -14.16
C LYS A 71 -7.69 -3.91 -13.51
N ASN A 72 -6.77 -3.68 -12.59
CA ASN A 72 -6.07 -4.75 -11.88
C ASN A 72 -7.00 -5.47 -10.88
N LEU A 73 -7.74 -4.71 -10.05
CA LEU A 73 -8.67 -5.28 -9.08
C LEU A 73 -9.80 -6.06 -9.77
N GLN A 74 -10.34 -5.55 -10.90
CA GLN A 74 -11.33 -6.26 -11.70
C GLN A 74 -10.78 -7.61 -12.20
N LYS A 75 -9.58 -7.64 -12.78
CA LYS A 75 -8.96 -8.90 -13.23
C LYS A 75 -8.75 -9.89 -12.10
N LEU A 76 -8.38 -9.41 -10.90
CA LEU A 76 -8.27 -10.25 -9.71
C LEU A 76 -9.63 -10.79 -9.29
N SER A 77 -10.69 -9.97 -9.36
CA SER A 77 -12.06 -10.39 -9.08
C SER A 77 -12.53 -11.46 -10.05
N ASP A 78 -12.32 -11.23 -11.36
CA ASP A 78 -12.71 -12.19 -12.42
C ASP A 78 -11.97 -13.54 -12.28
N SER A 79 -10.78 -13.52 -11.68
CA SER A 79 -9.93 -14.70 -11.50
C SER A 79 -9.87 -15.21 -10.05
N LEU A 80 -10.76 -14.71 -9.19
CA LEU A 80 -10.68 -14.99 -7.75
C LEU A 80 -10.80 -16.49 -7.44
N GLN A 81 -11.63 -17.23 -8.20
CA GLN A 81 -11.77 -18.66 -8.01
C GLN A 81 -10.44 -19.39 -8.26
N LEU A 82 -9.67 -19.00 -9.29
CA LEU A 82 -8.36 -19.60 -9.57
C LEU A 82 -7.36 -19.35 -8.41
N VAL A 83 -7.44 -18.18 -7.77
CA VAL A 83 -6.62 -17.88 -6.58
C VAL A 83 -7.03 -18.75 -5.39
N LYS A 84 -8.35 -18.91 -5.17
CA LYS A 84 -8.90 -19.78 -4.12
C LYS A 84 -8.53 -21.25 -4.33
N ASP A 85 -8.58 -21.74 -5.56
CA ASP A 85 -8.21 -23.12 -5.91
C ASP A 85 -6.72 -23.40 -5.63
N LYS A 86 -5.89 -22.36 -5.60
CA LYS A 86 -4.48 -22.40 -5.14
C LYS A 86 -4.34 -22.30 -3.62
N GLY A 87 -5.44 -22.30 -2.86
CA GLY A 87 -5.42 -22.18 -1.40
C GLY A 87 -5.04 -20.78 -0.90
N ALA A 88 -5.29 -19.74 -1.69
CA ALA A 88 -4.94 -18.37 -1.32
C ALA A 88 -6.17 -17.46 -1.19
N THR A 89 -6.03 -16.42 -0.38
CA THR A 89 -7.02 -15.37 -0.17
C THR A 89 -6.47 -14.03 -0.68
N VAL A 90 -7.30 -13.24 -1.38
CA VAL A 90 -6.93 -11.88 -1.80
C VAL A 90 -7.41 -10.87 -0.75
N VAL A 91 -6.52 -9.93 -0.38
CA VAL A 91 -6.84 -8.76 0.44
C VAL A 91 -6.24 -7.52 -0.23
N ALA A 92 -7.02 -6.48 -0.39
CA ALA A 92 -6.55 -5.19 -0.90
C ALA A 92 -6.50 -4.14 0.22
N ILE A 93 -5.49 -3.28 0.18
CA ILE A 93 -5.27 -2.19 1.14
C ILE A 93 -5.24 -0.86 0.40
N THR A 94 -5.90 0.14 0.95
CA THR A 94 -5.97 1.49 0.37
C THR A 94 -6.10 2.55 1.48
N PRO A 95 -5.60 3.78 1.25
CA PRO A 95 -5.85 4.90 2.15
C PRO A 95 -7.28 5.49 2.03
N GLU A 96 -8.07 5.05 1.05
CA GLU A 96 -9.38 5.63 0.74
C GLU A 96 -10.38 5.46 1.88
N THR A 97 -11.29 6.43 1.97
CA THR A 97 -12.45 6.35 2.87
C THR A 97 -13.37 5.17 2.50
N PRO A 98 -14.18 4.68 3.44
CA PRO A 98 -15.17 3.64 3.16
C PRO A 98 -16.10 3.96 1.97
N GLU A 99 -16.48 5.25 1.82
CA GLU A 99 -17.33 5.72 0.71
C GLU A 99 -16.62 5.60 -0.65
N SER A 100 -15.33 5.90 -0.69
CA SER A 100 -14.51 5.74 -1.90
C SER A 100 -14.27 4.27 -2.22
N ILE A 101 -14.07 3.43 -1.20
CA ILE A 101 -13.98 1.97 -1.37
C ILE A 101 -15.28 1.39 -1.94
N ALA A 102 -16.46 1.87 -1.53
CA ALA A 102 -17.72 1.45 -2.11
C ALA A 102 -17.77 1.69 -3.63
N LYS A 103 -17.26 2.84 -4.10
CA LYS A 103 -17.11 3.12 -5.54
C LYS A 103 -16.11 2.17 -6.22
N THR A 104 -15.01 1.82 -5.54
CA THR A 104 -14.06 0.79 -6.03
C THR A 104 -14.79 -0.54 -6.24
N VAL A 105 -15.54 -1.01 -5.25
CA VAL A 105 -16.32 -2.25 -5.35
C VAL A 105 -17.31 -2.21 -6.50
N GLU A 106 -18.05 -1.11 -6.64
CA GLU A 106 -19.01 -0.93 -7.75
C GLU A 106 -18.33 -1.03 -9.12
N LYS A 107 -17.21 -0.33 -9.31
CA LYS A 107 -16.45 -0.27 -10.58
C LYS A 107 -15.77 -1.59 -10.93
N THR A 108 -15.26 -2.30 -9.94
CA THR A 108 -14.37 -3.47 -10.15
C THR A 108 -15.05 -4.80 -9.90
N LYS A 109 -16.25 -4.79 -9.34
CA LYS A 109 -16.97 -5.97 -8.85
C LYS A 109 -16.11 -6.82 -7.91
N ALA A 110 -15.23 -6.15 -7.13
CA ALA A 110 -14.36 -6.82 -6.18
C ALA A 110 -15.18 -7.60 -5.15
N ASN A 111 -14.91 -8.91 -5.08
CA ASN A 111 -15.58 -9.87 -4.18
C ASN A 111 -14.58 -10.50 -3.18
N PHE A 112 -13.57 -9.74 -2.83
CA PHE A 112 -12.55 -10.00 -1.80
C PHE A 112 -12.49 -8.81 -0.83
N SER A 113 -11.82 -9.00 0.33
CA SER A 113 -11.73 -7.95 1.35
C SER A 113 -10.89 -6.76 0.86
N ILE A 114 -11.45 -5.55 1.00
CA ILE A 114 -10.78 -4.28 0.80
C ILE A 114 -10.77 -3.54 2.14
N ILE A 115 -9.58 -3.17 2.60
CA ILE A 115 -9.36 -2.54 3.89
C ILE A 115 -9.08 -1.05 3.70
N HIS A 116 -9.85 -0.21 4.41
CA HIS A 116 -9.46 1.16 4.69
C HIS A 116 -8.31 1.13 5.71
N ASP A 117 -7.13 1.60 5.30
CA ASP A 117 -5.96 1.68 6.18
C ASP A 117 -5.96 3.00 6.94
N GLU A 118 -6.74 3.07 8.03
CA GLU A 118 -6.82 4.25 8.88
C GLU A 118 -5.45 4.61 9.46
N ASP A 119 -5.07 5.87 9.34
CA ASP A 119 -3.76 6.42 9.74
C ASP A 119 -2.56 5.79 9.00
N MET A 120 -2.80 5.07 7.88
CA MET A 120 -1.78 4.46 7.03
C MET A 120 -0.89 3.44 7.78
N LYS A 121 -1.44 2.80 8.81
CA LYS A 121 -0.66 1.89 9.69
C LYS A 121 -0.11 0.69 8.94
N ILE A 122 -0.90 0.11 8.04
CA ILE A 122 -0.49 -1.06 7.26
C ILE A 122 0.48 -0.62 6.16
N MET A 123 0.19 0.47 5.44
CA MET A 123 1.05 1.00 4.40
C MET A 123 2.44 1.37 4.93
N LYS A 124 2.52 1.98 6.14
CA LYS A 124 3.78 2.28 6.83
C LYS A 124 4.54 1.02 7.21
N ALA A 125 3.85 0.04 7.81
CA ALA A 125 4.47 -1.22 8.22
C ALA A 125 5.02 -2.03 7.04
N TYR A 126 4.43 -1.88 5.84
CA TYR A 126 4.88 -2.51 4.60
C TYR A 126 5.80 -1.62 3.76
N GLU A 127 6.19 -0.44 4.27
CA GLU A 127 7.12 0.50 3.63
C GLU A 127 6.69 0.89 2.21
N VAL A 128 5.37 1.04 1.98
CA VAL A 128 4.82 1.38 0.66
C VAL A 128 4.26 2.79 0.61
N GLU A 129 4.11 3.49 1.73
CA GLU A 129 3.48 4.79 1.80
C GLU A 129 4.41 5.90 1.31
N PHE A 130 3.86 6.90 0.66
CA PHE A 130 4.56 8.15 0.34
C PHE A 130 3.61 9.34 0.31
N GLU A 131 4.14 10.50 0.62
CA GLU A 131 3.42 11.75 0.43
C GLU A 131 3.49 12.20 -1.03
N VAL A 132 2.34 12.54 -1.61
CA VAL A 132 2.27 13.00 -3.00
C VAL A 132 2.80 14.42 -3.10
N PRO A 133 3.82 14.70 -3.93
CA PRO A 133 4.40 16.03 -4.09
C PRO A 133 3.37 17.06 -4.56
N GLU A 134 3.50 18.30 -4.08
CA GLU A 134 2.54 19.38 -4.33
C GLU A 134 2.29 19.65 -5.84
N ASN A 135 3.31 19.57 -6.66
CA ASN A 135 3.18 19.72 -8.11
C ASN A 135 2.31 18.59 -8.74
N THR A 136 2.34 17.39 -8.15
CA THR A 136 1.48 16.27 -8.56
C THR A 136 0.06 16.46 -8.03
N LEU A 137 -0.10 16.93 -6.79
CA LEU A 137 -1.41 17.28 -6.22
C LEU A 137 -2.13 18.32 -7.05
N LYS A 138 -1.42 19.35 -7.52
CA LYS A 138 -1.99 20.36 -8.45
C LYS A 138 -2.51 19.71 -9.74
N ARG A 139 -1.75 18.78 -10.32
CA ARG A 139 -2.20 18.03 -11.52
C ARG A 139 -3.42 17.17 -11.24
N TYR A 140 -3.47 16.52 -10.07
CA TYR A 140 -4.63 15.72 -9.65
C TYR A 140 -5.87 16.59 -9.50
N ARG A 141 -5.78 17.71 -8.77
CA ARG A 141 -6.89 18.68 -8.62
C ARG A 141 -7.39 19.19 -9.96
N ASN A 142 -6.49 19.55 -10.89
CA ASN A 142 -6.85 19.99 -12.24
C ASN A 142 -7.54 18.88 -13.05
N GLY A 143 -7.24 17.60 -12.75
CA GLY A 143 -7.90 16.42 -13.32
C GLY A 143 -9.15 15.97 -12.54
N GLY A 144 -9.62 16.77 -11.57
CA GLY A 144 -10.81 16.45 -10.76
C GLY A 144 -10.57 15.46 -9.62
N ILE A 145 -9.31 15.11 -9.32
CA ILE A 145 -8.94 14.20 -8.24
C ILE A 145 -8.53 15.02 -7.01
N LYS A 146 -9.30 14.92 -5.94
CA LYS A 146 -9.05 15.58 -4.66
C LYS A 146 -8.72 14.51 -3.61
N LEU A 147 -7.43 14.29 -3.35
CA LEU A 147 -6.97 13.21 -2.47
C LEU A 147 -7.46 13.38 -1.03
N ASP A 148 -7.53 14.60 -0.54
CA ASP A 148 -8.07 14.95 0.77
C ASP A 148 -9.54 14.54 0.94
N GLU A 149 -10.34 14.60 -0.13
CA GLU A 149 -11.73 14.13 -0.11
C GLU A 149 -11.82 12.59 -0.16
N VAL A 150 -11.06 11.94 -1.05
CA VAL A 150 -11.16 10.49 -1.26
C VAL A 150 -10.44 9.68 -0.18
N ASN A 151 -9.39 10.22 0.43
CA ASN A 151 -8.62 9.58 1.49
C ASN A 151 -9.00 10.06 2.90
N GLY A 152 -9.78 11.15 3.02
CA GLY A 152 -10.17 11.72 4.30
C GLY A 152 -8.95 12.09 5.16
N LYS A 153 -8.85 11.58 6.38
CA LYS A 153 -7.75 11.85 7.31
C LYS A 153 -6.36 11.43 6.78
N ASN A 154 -6.31 10.47 5.87
CA ASN A 154 -5.05 10.04 5.25
C ASN A 154 -4.51 11.07 4.25
N GLY A 155 -5.31 12.07 3.88
CA GLY A 155 -4.86 13.23 3.11
C GLY A 155 -4.16 12.87 1.81
N ASN A 156 -2.98 13.46 1.63
CA ASN A 156 -2.21 13.36 0.39
C ASN A 156 -1.27 12.15 0.29
N TYR A 157 -1.47 11.14 1.16
CA TYR A 157 -0.65 9.94 1.14
C TYR A 157 -1.24 8.86 0.25
N LEU A 158 -0.36 8.16 -0.46
CA LEU A 158 -0.70 7.04 -1.34
C LEU A 158 0.31 5.90 -1.14
N PRO A 159 -0.09 4.64 -1.42
CA PRO A 159 0.88 3.58 -1.54
C PRO A 159 1.56 3.59 -2.93
N VAL A 160 2.85 3.26 -2.97
CA VAL A 160 3.45 2.69 -4.16
C VAL A 160 2.73 1.38 -4.47
N PRO A 161 2.28 1.15 -5.70
CA PRO A 161 1.61 -0.09 -6.05
C PRO A 161 2.48 -1.31 -5.75
N ALA A 162 2.00 -2.15 -4.86
CA ALA A 162 2.69 -3.37 -4.45
C ALA A 162 1.73 -4.56 -4.40
N THR A 163 2.27 -5.75 -4.64
CA THR A 163 1.57 -7.02 -4.46
C THR A 163 2.54 -8.01 -3.82
N TYR A 164 2.13 -8.57 -2.69
CA TYR A 164 2.89 -9.57 -1.96
C TYR A 164 2.12 -10.89 -1.93
N ILE A 165 2.82 -12.02 -2.04
CA ILE A 165 2.29 -13.32 -1.63
C ILE A 165 2.98 -13.67 -0.32
N ILE A 166 2.16 -13.96 0.68
CA ILE A 166 2.61 -14.25 2.04
C ILE A 166 2.21 -15.70 2.36
N ASP A 167 3.17 -16.50 2.79
CA ASP A 167 2.94 -17.91 3.17
C ASP A 167 2.41 -18.05 4.61
N LYS A 168 2.09 -19.30 4.99
CA LYS A 168 1.54 -19.62 6.32
C LYS A 168 2.50 -19.26 7.46
N GLU A 169 3.78 -19.19 7.20
CA GLU A 169 4.85 -18.81 8.13
C GLU A 169 5.05 -17.29 8.20
N SER A 170 4.15 -16.49 7.57
CA SER A 170 4.24 -15.04 7.45
C SER A 170 5.46 -14.58 6.65
N THR A 171 6.00 -15.38 5.75
CA THR A 171 7.14 -15.01 4.91
C THR A 171 6.64 -14.49 3.56
N ILE A 172 7.23 -13.41 3.06
CA ILE A 172 6.97 -12.89 1.72
C ILE A 172 7.66 -13.78 0.69
N THR A 173 6.89 -14.57 -0.06
CA THR A 173 7.38 -15.50 -1.07
C THR A 173 7.35 -14.94 -2.50
N TYR A 174 6.60 -13.87 -2.71
CA TYR A 174 6.56 -13.11 -3.95
C TYR A 174 6.41 -11.63 -3.64
N ARG A 175 7.09 -10.80 -4.43
CA ARG A 175 7.06 -9.35 -4.32
C ARG A 175 6.96 -8.72 -5.69
N PHE A 176 5.92 -7.92 -5.90
CA PHE A 176 5.86 -6.90 -6.93
C PHE A 176 5.81 -5.53 -6.23
N PHE A 177 6.71 -4.65 -6.59
CA PHE A 177 6.74 -3.26 -6.10
C PHE A 177 7.26 -2.40 -7.26
N ASN A 178 6.51 -1.36 -7.65
CA ASN A 178 6.92 -0.56 -8.78
C ASN A 178 6.45 0.91 -8.61
N THR A 179 7.40 1.84 -8.66
CA THR A 179 7.13 3.29 -8.59
C THR A 179 6.43 3.81 -9.85
N ASP A 180 6.54 3.14 -11.00
CA ASP A 180 5.64 3.39 -12.14
C ASP A 180 4.24 2.86 -11.79
N TYR A 181 3.38 3.77 -11.37
CA TYR A 181 2.01 3.45 -10.93
C TYR A 181 1.14 2.79 -12.01
N LYS A 182 1.58 2.72 -13.25
CA LYS A 182 0.88 2.04 -14.36
C LYS A 182 1.15 0.54 -14.39
N LYS A 183 2.24 0.09 -13.78
CA LYS A 183 2.65 -1.32 -13.75
C LYS A 183 1.91 -2.09 -12.67
N ARG A 184 1.56 -3.33 -12.99
CA ARG A 184 0.94 -4.31 -12.09
C ARG A 184 1.39 -5.72 -12.50
N PRO A 185 1.45 -6.67 -11.55
CA PRO A 185 1.65 -8.07 -11.91
C PRO A 185 0.40 -8.57 -12.66
N SER A 186 0.61 -9.46 -13.59
CA SER A 186 -0.51 -10.16 -14.24
C SER A 186 -1.11 -11.20 -13.29
N VAL A 187 -2.39 -11.56 -13.52
CA VAL A 187 -3.01 -12.67 -12.77
C VAL A 187 -2.24 -13.95 -12.95
N LYS A 188 -1.76 -14.23 -14.17
CA LYS A 188 -0.92 -15.39 -14.45
C LYS A 188 0.33 -15.42 -13.59
N GLU A 189 1.03 -14.29 -13.48
CA GLU A 189 2.24 -14.15 -12.66
C GLU A 189 1.94 -14.42 -11.17
N ILE A 190 0.81 -13.93 -10.65
CA ILE A 190 0.36 -14.22 -9.28
C ILE A 190 0.10 -15.72 -9.11
N LEU A 191 -0.66 -16.35 -10.03
CA LEU A 191 -0.99 -17.78 -9.98
C LEU A 191 0.24 -18.68 -10.09
N ASP A 192 1.23 -18.30 -10.89
CA ASP A 192 2.50 -19.03 -11.05
C ASP A 192 3.33 -19.02 -9.74
N ASN A 193 3.18 -17.98 -8.92
CA ASN A 193 3.87 -17.83 -7.63
C ASN A 193 3.05 -18.35 -6.43
N LEU A 194 1.84 -18.84 -6.65
CA LEU A 194 1.00 -19.53 -5.64
C LEU A 194 1.23 -21.07 -5.60
N LYS A 195 2.38 -21.52 -6.06
CA LYS A 195 2.74 -22.94 -6.00
C LYS A 195 2.94 -23.42 -4.58
#